data_b8fd66f6dc0840e775d1986957e7b3d8
#
_entry.id   b8fd66f6dc0840e775d1986957e7b3d8
#
_cell.length_a   1.000
_cell.length_b   1.000
_cell.length_c   1.000
_cell.angle_alpha   90.00
_cell.angle_beta   90.00
_cell.angle_gamma   90.00
#
_symmetry.space_group_name_H-M   'P 1'
#
loop_
_entity.id
_entity.type
_entity.pdbx_description
1 polymer ?
#
loop_
_entity_poly.entity_id
_entity_poly.type
_entity_poly.pdbx_seq_one_letter_code
_entity_poly.pdbx_strand_id
1 'polypeptide(L)'
;MPHRNLVNDYATLTQAEIELVVARHERFLTSRRDGIRASLKFHDLRNARFAGKNLAGADFTGAKLMSADFQGANLEGACLFGADLAGANLADARMTRVDLRGAALRGAIMTRAILTEGDLRDGYLVRHKNGEFEAMAAEKLHVELSDAKLRGATLNKAKLSNAFILQTDLRDTDLRASVFVRADLSCSDLTGCNLEGADLSQANLSGAKLDGAILSRAILRDTNLSNSSLVGALLDGVDLSMANLTGADMVSRMGNLDGEIGEILRAHRDWMLSNGVKGQRANFAKRNLSNADFSKMNLSAANFRGAVLNGANFNGCVLAMADLGLTDLRGAQMAGADIRGACFERATMNLADLTNAVAGPLELRSGQSWPTNFKAVRLGAAILNSADLRGCNFAESDLTQASMANANLSGADVKDTIMTMTDLRGADITKADFRGAKDLQLP
;
A
#
# COMPACT_ATOMS: atom_id res chain seq x y z
N MET A 1 38.52 12.90 -34.26
CA MET A 1 39.12 12.85 -32.89
C MET A 1 38.95 11.42 -32.41
N PRO A 2 39.99 10.73 -31.92
CA PRO A 2 39.93 9.33 -31.57
C PRO A 2 39.07 9.11 -30.33
N HIS A 3 38.14 8.19 -30.42
CA HIS A 3 37.38 7.68 -29.27
C HIS A 3 38.39 7.12 -28.25
N ARG A 4 38.56 7.81 -27.11
CA ARG A 4 39.25 7.26 -25.95
C ARG A 4 38.44 6.04 -25.49
N ASN A 5 38.95 4.84 -25.73
CA ASN A 5 38.52 3.63 -25.06
C ASN A 5 38.62 3.88 -23.54
N LEU A 6 37.49 4.05 -22.87
CA LEU A 6 37.42 3.95 -21.42
C LEU A 6 37.84 2.52 -21.05
N VAL A 7 39.10 2.38 -20.68
CA VAL A 7 39.64 1.13 -20.15
C VAL A 7 38.79 0.72 -18.94
N ASN A 8 38.29 -0.51 -18.97
CA ASN A 8 37.50 -1.12 -17.88
C ASN A 8 38.37 -1.24 -16.60
N ASP A 9 38.42 -0.19 -15.79
CA ASP A 9 39.13 -0.15 -14.50
C ASP A 9 38.40 -0.93 -13.37
N TYR A 10 37.42 -1.80 -13.70
CA TYR A 10 36.69 -2.59 -12.71
C TYR A 10 37.43 -3.91 -12.46
N ALA A 11 37.88 -4.12 -11.20
CA ALA A 11 38.37 -5.39 -10.78
C ALA A 11 37.26 -6.45 -10.79
N THR A 12 37.53 -7.62 -11.36
CA THR A 12 36.65 -8.78 -11.34
C THR A 12 37.03 -9.72 -10.21
N LEU A 13 36.05 -10.24 -9.49
CA LEU A 13 36.25 -11.27 -8.48
C LEU A 13 35.51 -12.54 -8.89
N THR A 14 36.14 -13.68 -8.66
CA THR A 14 35.49 -14.98 -8.73
C THR A 14 34.51 -15.16 -7.58
N GLN A 15 33.54 -16.05 -7.72
CA GLN A 15 32.60 -16.32 -6.63
C GLN A 15 33.29 -16.78 -5.34
N ALA A 16 34.39 -17.55 -5.45
CA ALA A 16 35.16 -17.99 -4.29
C ALA A 16 35.85 -16.82 -3.56
N GLU A 17 36.37 -15.85 -4.29
CA GLU A 17 36.95 -14.62 -3.70
C GLU A 17 35.87 -13.76 -3.05
N ILE A 18 34.71 -13.66 -3.67
CA ILE A 18 33.52 -12.97 -3.08
C ILE A 18 33.12 -13.63 -1.76
N GLU A 19 33.06 -14.97 -1.72
CA GLU A 19 32.74 -15.72 -0.48
C GLU A 19 33.78 -15.48 0.64
N LEU A 20 35.05 -15.36 0.30
CA LEU A 20 36.09 -15.01 1.26
C LEU A 20 35.92 -13.59 1.82
N VAL A 21 35.59 -12.61 0.94
CA VAL A 21 35.28 -11.23 1.35
C VAL A 21 34.09 -11.21 2.30
N VAL A 22 33.01 -11.92 1.93
CA VAL A 22 31.76 -12.01 2.74
C VAL A 22 32.09 -12.68 4.10
N ALA A 23 32.82 -13.79 4.13
CA ALA A 23 33.16 -14.45 5.37
C ALA A 23 34.02 -13.57 6.32
N ARG A 24 34.90 -12.73 5.78
CA ARG A 24 35.65 -11.74 6.58
C ARG A 24 34.74 -10.63 7.09
N HIS A 25 33.74 -10.21 6.28
CA HIS A 25 32.78 -9.22 6.68
C HIS A 25 31.83 -9.71 7.79
N GLU A 26 31.39 -10.96 7.72
CA GLU A 26 30.57 -11.57 8.78
C GLU A 26 31.33 -11.65 10.11
N ARG A 27 32.67 -11.92 10.04
CA ARG A 27 33.54 -11.83 11.22
C ARG A 27 33.69 -10.40 11.75
N PHE A 28 33.76 -9.42 10.86
CA PHE A 28 33.76 -8.00 11.25
C PHE A 28 32.46 -7.62 11.99
N LEU A 29 31.32 -8.04 11.49
CA LEU A 29 30.01 -7.77 12.13
C LEU A 29 29.90 -8.41 13.52
N THR A 30 30.63 -9.50 13.77
CA THR A 30 30.67 -10.18 15.07
C THR A 30 31.86 -9.74 15.92
N SER A 31 32.55 -8.63 15.58
CA SER A 31 33.69 -8.06 16.30
C SER A 31 34.87 -9.04 16.51
N ARG A 32 35.09 -9.97 15.58
CA ARG A 32 36.23 -10.88 15.62
C ARG A 32 37.50 -10.19 15.10
N ARG A 33 38.68 -10.55 15.67
CA ARG A 33 39.97 -9.87 15.41
C ARG A 33 40.41 -9.86 13.93
N ASP A 34 40.01 -10.85 13.14
CA ASP A 34 40.33 -10.99 11.71
C ASP A 34 39.19 -10.55 10.77
N GLY A 35 38.17 -9.91 11.33
CA GLY A 35 37.04 -9.36 10.58
C GLY A 35 37.44 -8.10 9.83
N ILE A 36 37.02 -8.00 8.55
CA ILE A 36 37.29 -6.84 7.71
C ILE A 36 35.95 -6.46 7.05
N ARG A 37 35.55 -5.19 7.16
CA ARG A 37 34.37 -4.67 6.47
C ARG A 37 34.49 -4.88 4.96
N ALA A 38 33.47 -5.47 4.32
CA ALA A 38 33.50 -5.67 2.88
C ALA A 38 33.53 -4.33 2.15
N SER A 39 34.55 -4.13 1.31
CA SER A 39 34.66 -3.04 0.37
C SER A 39 34.77 -3.59 -1.03
N LEU A 40 33.68 -3.51 -1.78
CA LEU A 40 33.51 -4.03 -3.14
C LEU A 40 33.27 -2.88 -4.13
N LYS A 41 33.80 -1.68 -3.79
CA LYS A 41 33.69 -0.48 -4.63
C LYS A 41 34.29 -0.71 -6.00
N PHE A 42 33.58 -0.26 -7.04
CA PHE A 42 34.08 -0.31 -8.42
C PHE A 42 34.54 -1.71 -8.87
N HIS A 43 33.91 -2.77 -8.35
CA HIS A 43 34.13 -4.12 -8.82
C HIS A 43 33.07 -4.52 -9.85
N ASP A 44 33.49 -5.41 -10.77
CA ASP A 44 32.58 -6.11 -11.67
C ASP A 44 32.08 -7.37 -10.95
N LEU A 45 30.85 -7.31 -10.46
CA LEU A 45 30.17 -8.33 -9.67
C LEU A 45 28.89 -8.80 -10.37
N ARG A 46 28.85 -8.70 -11.70
CA ARG A 46 27.69 -9.15 -12.48
C ARG A 46 27.43 -10.63 -12.24
N ASN A 47 26.15 -10.98 -12.04
CA ASN A 47 25.70 -12.33 -11.72
C ASN A 47 26.28 -12.92 -10.41
N ALA A 48 26.94 -12.12 -9.56
CA ALA A 48 27.45 -12.58 -8.28
C ALA A 48 26.32 -13.03 -7.33
N ARG A 49 26.62 -14.04 -6.50
CA ARG A 49 25.66 -14.64 -5.57
C ARG A 49 25.92 -14.18 -4.14
N PHE A 50 24.95 -13.42 -3.61
CA PHE A 50 24.94 -12.90 -2.24
C PHE A 50 23.66 -13.31 -1.48
N ALA A 51 22.88 -14.27 -2.01
CA ALA A 51 21.62 -14.68 -1.41
C ALA A 51 21.80 -15.10 0.05
N GLY A 52 20.95 -14.56 0.94
CA GLY A 52 20.96 -14.82 2.37
C GLY A 52 22.19 -14.33 3.15
N LYS A 53 23.14 -13.64 2.51
CA LYS A 53 24.38 -13.18 3.16
C LYS A 53 24.14 -11.95 4.03
N ASN A 54 24.93 -11.84 5.12
CA ASN A 54 24.92 -10.65 5.95
C ASN A 54 25.96 -9.64 5.45
N LEU A 55 25.50 -8.63 4.77
CA LEU A 55 26.26 -7.55 4.15
C LEU A 55 25.94 -6.18 4.77
N ALA A 56 25.49 -6.16 6.04
CA ALA A 56 25.12 -4.94 6.72
C ALA A 56 26.31 -3.96 6.76
N GLY A 57 26.08 -2.74 6.27
CA GLY A 57 27.11 -1.71 6.18
C GLY A 57 28.21 -2.00 5.15
N ALA A 58 28.13 -3.02 4.30
CA ALA A 58 29.09 -3.26 3.20
C ALA A 58 29.10 -2.10 2.20
N ASP A 59 30.19 -1.95 1.46
CA ASP A 59 30.38 -0.85 0.52
C ASP A 59 30.52 -1.38 -0.92
N PHE A 60 29.51 -1.10 -1.72
CA PHE A 60 29.40 -1.45 -3.14
C PHE A 60 29.40 -0.20 -4.04
N THR A 61 29.91 0.95 -3.55
CA THR A 61 29.93 2.19 -4.32
C THR A 61 30.41 1.98 -5.74
N GLY A 62 29.59 2.36 -6.73
CA GLY A 62 29.90 2.27 -8.16
C GLY A 62 30.15 0.85 -8.68
N ALA A 63 29.77 -0.19 -7.97
CA ALA A 63 29.94 -1.58 -8.41
C ALA A 63 28.97 -1.94 -9.53
N LYS A 64 29.38 -2.83 -10.45
CA LYS A 64 28.53 -3.44 -11.46
C LYS A 64 27.89 -4.69 -10.88
N LEU A 65 26.62 -4.62 -10.57
CA LEU A 65 25.81 -5.66 -9.90
C LEU A 65 24.64 -6.15 -10.76
N MET A 66 24.74 -5.95 -12.08
CA MET A 66 23.69 -6.40 -13.00
C MET A 66 23.41 -7.89 -12.81
N SER A 67 22.13 -8.23 -12.66
CA SER A 67 21.66 -9.61 -12.43
C SER A 67 22.30 -10.32 -11.22
N ALA A 68 22.90 -9.58 -10.27
CA ALA A 68 23.39 -10.17 -9.02
C ALA A 68 22.23 -10.65 -8.15
N ASP A 69 22.45 -11.73 -7.38
CA ASP A 69 21.44 -12.31 -6.51
C ASP A 69 21.69 -11.95 -5.04
N PHE A 70 20.83 -11.09 -4.51
CA PHE A 70 20.77 -10.65 -3.11
C PHE A 70 19.51 -11.15 -2.40
N GLN A 71 18.84 -12.17 -2.92
CA GLN A 71 17.60 -12.64 -2.31
C GLN A 71 17.78 -12.91 -0.80
N GLY A 72 16.94 -12.30 0.04
CA GLY A 72 16.98 -12.45 1.49
C GLY A 72 18.25 -11.95 2.16
N ALA A 73 19.16 -11.25 1.45
CA ALA A 73 20.38 -10.71 2.02
C ALA A 73 20.10 -9.58 3.01
N ASN A 74 20.96 -9.43 4.02
CA ASN A 74 20.94 -8.29 4.90
C ASN A 74 21.90 -7.21 4.38
N LEU A 75 21.35 -6.13 3.84
CA LEU A 75 22.04 -4.94 3.32
C LEU A 75 21.75 -3.70 4.17
N GLU A 76 21.38 -3.86 5.45
CA GLU A 76 21.09 -2.75 6.34
C GLU A 76 22.28 -1.77 6.43
N GLY A 77 22.03 -0.48 6.12
CA GLY A 77 23.06 0.56 6.11
C GLY A 77 24.18 0.36 5.09
N ALA A 78 24.03 -0.57 4.13
CA ALA A 78 25.01 -0.75 3.06
C ALA A 78 25.05 0.46 2.13
N CYS A 79 26.20 0.72 1.51
CA CYS A 79 26.39 1.76 0.51
C CYS A 79 26.38 1.13 -0.89
N LEU A 80 25.38 1.45 -1.67
CA LEU A 80 25.18 1.08 -3.08
C LEU A 80 25.17 2.33 -3.99
N PHE A 81 25.79 3.40 -3.51
CA PHE A 81 25.85 4.68 -4.21
C PHE A 81 26.39 4.53 -5.64
N GLY A 82 25.58 4.93 -6.63
CA GLY A 82 25.94 4.82 -8.04
C GLY A 82 26.18 3.41 -8.55
N ALA A 83 25.75 2.37 -7.84
CA ALA A 83 25.87 0.99 -8.28
C ALA A 83 24.87 0.67 -9.41
N ASP A 84 25.29 -0.23 -10.31
CA ASP A 84 24.42 -0.76 -11.37
C ASP A 84 23.81 -2.09 -10.94
N LEU A 85 22.56 -2.07 -10.53
CA LEU A 85 21.75 -3.20 -10.05
C LEU A 85 20.70 -3.62 -11.07
N ALA A 86 20.84 -3.26 -12.34
CA ALA A 86 19.86 -3.59 -13.35
C ALA A 86 19.57 -5.11 -13.39
N GLY A 87 18.29 -5.47 -13.29
CA GLY A 87 17.85 -6.86 -13.24
C GLY A 87 18.31 -7.67 -12.01
N ALA A 88 18.90 -7.05 -10.99
CA ALA A 88 19.31 -7.76 -9.77
C ALA A 88 18.11 -8.32 -9.00
N ASN A 89 18.30 -9.44 -8.33
CA ASN A 89 17.30 -10.05 -7.45
C ASN A 89 17.55 -9.60 -6.00
N LEU A 90 16.73 -8.70 -5.51
CA LEU A 90 16.70 -8.15 -4.16
C LEU A 90 15.43 -8.56 -3.39
N ALA A 91 14.73 -9.61 -3.85
CA ALA A 91 13.52 -10.10 -3.20
C ALA A 91 13.81 -10.47 -1.73
N ASP A 92 12.91 -10.06 -0.82
CA ASP A 92 13.01 -10.30 0.62
C ASP A 92 14.28 -9.70 1.28
N ALA A 93 15.08 -8.87 0.58
CA ALA A 93 16.29 -8.27 1.12
C ALA A 93 15.95 -7.22 2.20
N ARG A 94 16.78 -7.17 3.25
CA ARG A 94 16.72 -6.16 4.31
C ARG A 94 17.67 -5.02 3.96
N MET A 95 17.11 -3.86 3.61
CA MET A 95 17.83 -2.70 3.08
C MET A 95 17.51 -1.41 3.87
N THR A 96 17.16 -1.55 5.15
CA THR A 96 16.88 -0.39 6.01
C THR A 96 18.08 0.56 6.02
N ARG A 97 17.83 1.86 5.80
CA ARG A 97 18.85 2.92 5.72
C ARG A 97 19.95 2.69 4.68
N VAL A 98 19.64 1.95 3.61
CA VAL A 98 20.55 1.75 2.49
C VAL A 98 20.79 3.06 1.74
N ASP A 99 22.01 3.29 1.28
CA ASP A 99 22.34 4.39 0.37
C ASP A 99 22.34 3.89 -1.09
N LEU A 100 21.27 4.20 -1.82
CA LEU A 100 21.07 3.87 -3.23
C LEU A 100 21.11 5.11 -4.13
N ARG A 101 21.65 6.23 -3.64
CA ARG A 101 21.69 7.47 -4.44
C ARG A 101 22.39 7.24 -5.77
N GLY A 102 21.73 7.66 -6.85
CA GLY A 102 22.24 7.50 -8.22
C GLY A 102 22.40 6.05 -8.68
N ALA A 103 21.79 5.08 -8.01
CA ALA A 103 21.85 3.68 -8.42
C ALA A 103 20.89 3.37 -9.59
N ALA A 104 21.30 2.48 -10.51
CA ALA A 104 20.47 1.95 -11.57
C ALA A 104 19.83 0.63 -11.12
N LEU A 105 18.50 0.61 -10.98
CA LEU A 105 17.70 -0.53 -10.49
C LEU A 105 16.67 -0.97 -11.54
N ARG A 106 16.88 -0.62 -12.80
CA ARG A 106 15.96 -0.95 -13.87
C ARG A 106 15.68 -2.45 -13.94
N GLY A 107 14.39 -2.83 -13.90
CA GLY A 107 13.97 -4.22 -13.93
C GLY A 107 14.39 -5.05 -12.71
N ALA A 108 14.90 -4.45 -11.62
CA ALA A 108 15.27 -5.16 -10.42
C ALA A 108 14.03 -5.80 -9.74
N ILE A 109 14.23 -6.95 -9.12
CA ILE A 109 13.19 -7.68 -8.37
C ILE A 109 13.38 -7.36 -6.89
N MET A 110 12.48 -6.56 -6.32
CA MET A 110 12.52 -6.08 -4.92
C MET A 110 11.23 -6.47 -4.18
N THR A 111 10.57 -7.52 -4.61
CA THR A 111 9.33 -8.01 -3.99
C THR A 111 9.54 -8.28 -2.50
N ARG A 112 8.71 -7.69 -1.64
CA ARG A 112 8.78 -7.78 -0.17
C ARG A 112 10.12 -7.30 0.44
N ALA A 113 10.94 -6.57 -0.29
CA ALA A 113 12.15 -5.97 0.26
C ALA A 113 11.83 -4.88 1.29
N ILE A 114 12.70 -4.65 2.26
CA ILE A 114 12.53 -3.66 3.33
C ILE A 114 13.54 -2.53 3.14
N LEU A 115 13.08 -1.38 2.63
CA LEU A 115 13.89 -0.18 2.35
C LEU A 115 13.51 1.01 3.26
N THR A 116 13.05 0.72 4.47
CA THR A 116 12.71 1.77 5.45
C THR A 116 13.84 2.77 5.59
N GLU A 117 13.53 4.08 5.45
CA GLU A 117 14.51 5.18 5.53
C GLU A 117 15.63 5.10 4.47
N GLY A 118 15.45 4.33 3.39
CA GLY A 118 16.42 4.25 2.29
C GLY A 118 16.57 5.58 1.56
N ASP A 119 17.79 5.87 1.08
CA ASP A 119 18.09 7.07 0.29
C ASP A 119 18.25 6.70 -1.19
N LEU A 120 17.23 7.03 -1.99
CA LEU A 120 17.14 6.77 -3.42
C LEU A 120 17.08 8.10 -4.20
N ARG A 121 17.79 9.11 -3.76
CA ARG A 121 17.89 10.40 -4.46
C ARG A 121 18.99 10.37 -5.52
N ASP A 122 19.04 11.40 -6.30
CA ASP A 122 20.14 11.62 -7.24
C ASP A 122 21.51 11.72 -6.56
N GLY A 123 22.58 11.46 -7.32
CA GLY A 123 23.93 11.58 -6.84
C GLY A 123 24.93 11.94 -7.94
N TYR A 124 26.14 12.34 -7.55
CA TYR A 124 27.29 12.51 -8.44
C TYR A 124 28.36 11.52 -8.04
N LEU A 125 28.65 10.56 -8.91
CA LEU A 125 29.72 9.60 -8.64
C LEU A 125 31.05 10.24 -8.99
N VAL A 126 31.91 10.41 -7.99
CA VAL A 126 33.27 10.93 -8.15
C VAL A 126 34.30 9.89 -7.69
N ARG A 127 35.40 9.81 -8.39
CA ARG A 127 36.53 8.95 -8.02
C ARG A 127 37.73 9.86 -7.63
N HIS A 128 38.38 9.54 -6.57
CA HIS A 128 39.66 10.17 -6.22
C HIS A 128 40.79 9.46 -6.95
N LYS A 129 41.48 10.15 -7.86
CA LYS A 129 42.61 9.63 -8.62
C LYS A 129 43.74 10.65 -8.57
N ASN A 130 44.93 10.24 -8.16
CA ASN A 130 46.15 11.08 -8.11
C ASN A 130 46.01 12.40 -7.33
N GLY A 131 45.21 12.42 -6.25
CA GLY A 131 45.00 13.64 -5.44
C GLY A 131 43.91 14.58 -5.91
N GLU A 132 43.25 14.30 -7.04
CA GLU A 132 42.15 15.08 -7.59
C GLU A 132 40.84 14.29 -7.65
N PHE A 133 39.71 14.99 -7.56
CA PHE A 133 38.39 14.40 -7.75
C PHE A 133 38.03 14.40 -9.24
N GLU A 134 37.98 13.22 -9.85
CA GLU A 134 37.43 13.04 -11.20
C GLU A 134 35.96 12.63 -11.10
N ALA A 135 35.07 13.35 -11.78
CA ALA A 135 33.70 12.89 -11.98
C ALA A 135 33.74 11.64 -12.88
N MET A 136 33.23 10.51 -12.39
CA MET A 136 33.13 9.28 -13.17
C MET A 136 31.95 9.32 -14.16
N ALA A 137 30.96 10.20 -13.92
CA ALA A 137 29.93 10.56 -14.86
C ALA A 137 29.97 12.07 -15.08
N ALA A 138 29.91 12.53 -16.32
CA ALA A 138 29.84 13.94 -16.67
C ALA A 138 28.49 14.55 -16.23
N GLU A 139 27.51 13.73 -15.95
CA GLU A 139 26.14 14.09 -15.60
C GLU A 139 25.76 13.53 -14.22
N LYS A 140 24.76 14.15 -13.65
CA LYS A 140 24.11 13.71 -12.43
C LYS A 140 23.48 12.33 -12.62
N LEU A 141 23.78 11.37 -11.75
CA LEU A 141 23.16 10.07 -11.74
C LEU A 141 21.79 10.16 -11.09
N HIS A 142 20.78 9.76 -11.84
CA HIS A 142 19.41 9.61 -11.33
C HIS A 142 19.17 8.19 -10.87
N VAL A 143 18.33 8.03 -9.85
CA VAL A 143 17.87 6.70 -9.50
C VAL A 143 16.87 6.23 -10.53
N GLU A 144 17.13 5.06 -11.11
CA GLU A 144 16.35 4.46 -12.18
C GLU A 144 15.71 3.16 -11.68
N LEU A 145 14.39 3.20 -11.41
CA LEU A 145 13.57 2.08 -10.93
C LEU A 145 12.58 1.59 -12.00
N SER A 146 12.66 2.09 -13.22
CA SER A 146 11.69 1.74 -14.26
C SER A 146 11.65 0.23 -14.49
N ASP A 147 10.46 -0.30 -14.72
CA ASP A 147 10.19 -1.73 -14.88
C ASP A 147 10.52 -2.60 -13.64
N ALA A 148 10.88 -2.02 -12.49
CA ALA A 148 11.20 -2.78 -11.29
C ALA A 148 9.93 -3.40 -10.66
N LYS A 149 10.11 -4.47 -9.87
CA LYS A 149 9.03 -5.19 -9.18
C LYS A 149 9.17 -5.00 -7.68
N LEU A 150 8.35 -4.09 -7.10
CA LEU A 150 8.39 -3.76 -5.68
C LEU A 150 7.14 -4.23 -4.92
N ARG A 151 6.34 -5.11 -5.48
CA ARG A 151 5.09 -5.54 -4.86
C ARG A 151 5.28 -5.99 -3.41
N GLY A 152 4.49 -5.41 -2.49
CA GLY A 152 4.53 -5.70 -1.06
C GLY A 152 5.84 -5.26 -0.37
N ALA A 153 6.69 -4.45 -1.01
CA ALA A 153 7.89 -3.91 -0.38
C ALA A 153 7.54 -2.86 0.67
N THR A 154 8.47 -2.57 1.57
CA THR A 154 8.35 -1.53 2.59
C THR A 154 9.35 -0.41 2.32
N LEU A 155 8.87 0.77 1.91
CA LEU A 155 9.65 1.97 1.62
C LEU A 155 9.23 3.16 2.50
N ASN A 156 8.66 2.91 3.67
CA ASN A 156 8.21 3.99 4.53
C ASN A 156 9.39 4.90 4.91
N LYS A 157 9.14 6.23 4.84
CA LYS A 157 10.15 7.30 5.03
C LYS A 157 11.33 7.25 4.05
N ALA A 158 11.25 6.49 2.96
CA ALA A 158 12.29 6.48 1.93
C ALA A 158 12.31 7.83 1.16
N LYS A 159 13.49 8.20 0.65
CA LYS A 159 13.71 9.44 -0.12
C LYS A 159 13.88 9.09 -1.59
N LEU A 160 12.90 9.43 -2.41
CA LEU A 160 12.83 9.12 -3.84
C LEU A 160 12.69 10.38 -4.72
N SER A 161 13.12 11.54 -4.22
CA SER A 161 13.01 12.78 -5.00
C SER A 161 13.81 12.70 -6.30
N ASN A 162 13.17 13.12 -7.39
CA ASN A 162 13.65 13.08 -8.78
C ASN A 162 13.94 11.66 -9.31
N ALA A 163 13.52 10.59 -8.66
CA ALA A 163 13.70 9.22 -9.14
C ALA A 163 12.82 8.93 -10.37
N PHE A 164 13.32 8.11 -11.29
CA PHE A 164 12.55 7.56 -12.40
C PHE A 164 11.96 6.21 -11.99
N ILE A 165 10.63 6.14 -11.91
CA ILE A 165 9.86 5.00 -11.39
C ILE A 165 8.78 4.60 -12.42
N LEU A 166 9.09 4.72 -13.70
CA LEU A 166 8.14 4.50 -14.78
C LEU A 166 7.75 3.02 -14.88
N GLN A 167 6.48 2.74 -15.16
CA GLN A 167 5.98 1.38 -15.42
C GLN A 167 6.35 0.36 -14.32
N THR A 168 6.51 0.82 -13.10
CA THR A 168 6.97 0.03 -11.95
C THR A 168 5.78 -0.63 -11.24
N ASP A 169 5.95 -1.88 -10.80
CA ASP A 169 4.97 -2.60 -9.99
C ASP A 169 5.16 -2.26 -8.51
N LEU A 170 4.35 -1.34 -8.00
CA LEU A 170 4.32 -0.88 -6.60
C LEU A 170 3.08 -1.37 -5.85
N ARG A 171 2.40 -2.39 -6.34
CA ARG A 171 1.17 -2.89 -5.71
C ARG A 171 1.42 -3.33 -4.27
N ASP A 172 0.46 -3.00 -3.40
CA ASP A 172 0.47 -3.40 -1.99
C ASP A 172 1.73 -2.90 -1.21
N THR A 173 2.42 -1.87 -1.70
CA THR A 173 3.66 -1.33 -1.12
C THR A 173 3.36 -0.38 0.04
N ASP A 174 4.13 -0.44 1.12
CA ASP A 174 4.11 0.55 2.20
C ASP A 174 5.05 1.73 1.87
N LEU A 175 4.46 2.86 1.49
CA LEU A 175 5.13 4.11 1.09
C LEU A 175 4.85 5.25 2.07
N ARG A 176 4.42 4.94 3.30
CA ARG A 176 4.04 5.97 4.29
C ARG A 176 5.18 6.95 4.56
N ALA A 177 4.82 8.24 4.58
CA ALA A 177 5.75 9.33 4.86
C ALA A 177 7.02 9.34 3.96
N SER A 178 6.99 8.67 2.80
CA SER A 178 8.06 8.73 1.80
C SER A 178 8.03 10.04 1.01
N VAL A 179 9.16 10.40 0.38
CA VAL A 179 9.32 11.67 -0.32
C VAL A 179 9.59 11.43 -1.80
N PHE A 180 8.61 11.77 -2.65
CA PHE A 180 8.62 11.62 -4.11
C PHE A 180 8.69 12.95 -4.86
N VAL A 181 9.18 14.00 -4.23
CA VAL A 181 9.21 15.34 -4.84
C VAL A 181 9.88 15.31 -6.21
N ARG A 182 9.12 15.69 -7.27
CA ARG A 182 9.56 15.65 -8.67
C ARG A 182 9.96 14.26 -9.20
N ALA A 183 9.53 13.19 -8.56
CA ALA A 183 9.72 11.85 -9.10
C ALA A 183 8.78 11.59 -10.29
N ASP A 184 9.21 10.74 -11.22
CA ASP A 184 8.36 10.28 -12.33
C ASP A 184 7.86 8.86 -12.07
N LEU A 185 6.58 8.73 -11.73
CA LEU A 185 5.86 7.48 -11.48
C LEU A 185 4.85 7.20 -12.61
N SER A 186 5.03 7.79 -13.78
CA SER A 186 4.06 7.64 -14.87
C SER A 186 3.87 6.18 -15.27
N CYS A 187 2.62 5.82 -15.54
CA CYS A 187 2.20 4.48 -15.91
C CYS A 187 2.53 3.36 -14.90
N SER A 188 2.92 3.69 -13.65
CA SER A 188 3.19 2.71 -12.61
C SER A 188 1.91 2.17 -11.97
N ASP A 189 1.98 0.95 -11.43
CA ASP A 189 0.88 0.30 -10.72
C ASP A 189 1.06 0.44 -9.21
N LEU A 190 0.33 1.39 -8.61
CA LEU A 190 0.29 1.67 -7.17
C LEU A 190 -1.02 1.14 -6.53
N THR A 191 -1.68 0.17 -7.15
CA THR A 191 -2.93 -0.40 -6.64
C THR A 191 -2.74 -0.92 -5.21
N GLY A 192 -3.58 -0.48 -4.29
CA GLY A 192 -3.56 -0.90 -2.88
C GLY A 192 -2.36 -0.43 -2.07
N CYS A 193 -1.49 0.46 -2.59
CA CYS A 193 -0.35 0.96 -1.84
C CYS A 193 -0.78 1.92 -0.71
N ASN A 194 0.07 2.04 0.31
CA ASN A 194 -0.13 2.99 1.39
C ASN A 194 0.83 4.19 1.26
N LEU A 195 0.29 5.33 0.81
CA LEU A 195 0.99 6.62 0.65
C LEU A 195 0.61 7.62 1.76
N GLU A 196 0.09 7.15 2.91
CA GLU A 196 -0.31 8.05 4.00
C GLU A 196 0.83 8.99 4.39
N GLY A 197 0.57 10.32 4.33
CA GLY A 197 1.53 11.35 4.65
C GLY A 197 2.74 11.44 3.71
N ALA A 198 2.73 10.78 2.55
CA ALA A 198 3.79 10.90 1.56
C ALA A 198 3.80 12.28 0.89
N ASP A 199 4.98 12.77 0.51
CA ASP A 199 5.13 14.02 -0.25
C ASP A 199 5.34 13.70 -1.74
N LEU A 200 4.31 13.95 -2.54
CA LEU A 200 4.26 13.75 -3.99
C LEU A 200 4.31 15.09 -4.75
N SER A 201 4.75 16.19 -4.08
CA SER A 201 4.78 17.51 -4.70
C SER A 201 5.56 17.49 -6.01
N GLN A 202 4.95 18.03 -7.06
CA GLN A 202 5.51 18.09 -8.42
C GLN A 202 5.84 16.72 -9.04
N ALA A 203 5.38 15.62 -8.45
CA ALA A 203 5.56 14.29 -9.04
C ALA A 203 4.67 14.09 -10.27
N ASN A 204 5.14 13.26 -11.20
CA ASN A 204 4.39 12.85 -12.37
C ASN A 204 3.78 11.45 -12.13
N LEU A 205 2.47 11.37 -11.98
CA LEU A 205 1.68 10.15 -11.84
C LEU A 205 0.73 9.96 -13.03
N SER A 206 1.05 10.57 -14.18
CA SER A 206 0.18 10.45 -15.35
C SER A 206 0.02 8.99 -15.80
N GLY A 207 -1.21 8.56 -16.01
CA GLY A 207 -1.53 7.19 -16.39
C GLY A 207 -1.25 6.14 -15.30
N ALA A 208 -0.87 6.54 -14.09
CA ALA A 208 -0.63 5.60 -12.98
C ALA A 208 -1.95 5.00 -12.45
N LYS A 209 -1.88 3.78 -11.89
CA LYS A 209 -2.99 3.12 -11.23
C LYS A 209 -2.84 3.26 -9.72
N LEU A 210 -3.76 3.98 -9.09
CA LEU A 210 -3.82 4.20 -7.64
C LEU A 210 -5.11 3.60 -7.05
N ASP A 211 -5.67 2.58 -7.69
CA ASP A 211 -6.94 1.97 -7.26
C ASP A 211 -6.82 1.41 -5.84
N GLY A 212 -7.70 1.85 -4.93
CA GLY A 212 -7.67 1.46 -3.54
C GLY A 212 -6.44 1.91 -2.76
N ALA A 213 -5.61 2.82 -3.29
CA ALA A 213 -4.46 3.35 -2.59
C ALA A 213 -4.87 4.25 -1.41
N ILE A 214 -4.09 4.25 -0.34
CA ILE A 214 -4.29 5.13 0.81
C ILE A 214 -3.40 6.37 0.64
N LEU A 215 -4.00 7.52 0.30
CA LEU A 215 -3.31 8.80 0.16
C LEU A 215 -3.64 9.77 1.31
N SER A 216 -4.27 9.31 2.37
CA SER A 216 -4.66 10.16 3.50
C SER A 216 -3.49 11.04 3.94
N ARG A 217 -3.70 12.37 4.02
CA ARG A 217 -2.68 13.38 4.38
C ARG A 217 -1.47 13.46 3.44
N ALA A 218 -1.51 12.83 2.26
CA ALA A 218 -0.46 12.99 1.26
C ALA A 218 -0.44 14.44 0.73
N ILE A 219 0.74 14.92 0.34
CA ILE A 219 0.93 16.25 -0.24
C ILE A 219 1.00 16.11 -1.75
N LEU A 220 0.01 16.66 -2.47
CA LEU A 220 -0.14 16.56 -3.92
C LEU A 220 -0.01 17.92 -4.63
N ARG A 221 0.79 18.84 -4.08
CA ARG A 221 0.99 20.16 -4.69
C ARG A 221 1.64 20.02 -6.06
N ASP A 222 1.01 20.61 -7.09
CA ASP A 222 1.50 20.59 -8.47
C ASP A 222 1.74 19.17 -9.03
N THR A 223 1.12 18.16 -8.44
CA THR A 223 1.23 16.76 -8.88
C THR A 223 0.44 16.54 -10.18
N ASN A 224 1.05 15.87 -11.15
CA ASN A 224 0.37 15.48 -12.37
C ASN A 224 -0.27 14.09 -12.20
N LEU A 225 -1.59 14.05 -12.08
CA LEU A 225 -2.43 12.84 -12.00
C LEU A 225 -3.26 12.66 -13.30
N SER A 226 -2.86 13.28 -14.40
CA SER A 226 -3.63 13.19 -15.64
C SER A 226 -3.74 11.73 -16.12
N ASN A 227 -4.95 11.34 -16.56
CA ASN A 227 -5.26 9.99 -17.02
C ASN A 227 -4.93 8.86 -16.03
N SER A 228 -4.73 9.16 -14.74
CA SER A 228 -4.54 8.15 -13.70
C SER A 228 -5.86 7.54 -13.27
N SER A 229 -5.82 6.35 -12.65
CA SER A 229 -6.97 5.74 -11.96
C SER A 229 -6.78 5.85 -10.46
N LEU A 230 -7.76 6.45 -9.78
CA LEU A 230 -7.81 6.61 -8.32
C LEU A 230 -9.08 5.97 -7.74
N VAL A 231 -9.58 4.93 -8.38
CA VAL A 231 -10.81 4.25 -8.00
C VAL A 231 -10.71 3.67 -6.60
N GLY A 232 -11.56 4.12 -5.69
CA GLY A 232 -11.54 3.70 -4.29
C GLY A 232 -10.32 4.17 -3.49
N ALA A 233 -9.54 5.12 -4.01
CA ALA A 233 -8.44 5.72 -3.26
C ALA A 233 -8.94 6.52 -2.06
N LEU A 234 -8.25 6.38 -0.91
CA LEU A 234 -8.53 7.17 0.30
C LEU A 234 -7.78 8.50 0.24
N LEU A 235 -8.54 9.60 0.22
CA LEU A 235 -8.02 10.97 0.04
C LEU A 235 -8.29 11.86 1.28
N ASP A 236 -8.41 11.30 2.47
CA ASP A 236 -8.73 12.05 3.68
C ASP A 236 -7.66 13.10 4.00
N GLY A 237 -8.08 14.37 4.04
CA GLY A 237 -7.19 15.48 4.35
C GLY A 237 -6.17 15.82 3.24
N VAL A 238 -6.41 15.36 2.01
CA VAL A 238 -5.61 15.69 0.82
C VAL A 238 -6.16 16.95 0.17
N ASP A 239 -5.28 17.91 -0.14
CA ASP A 239 -5.61 19.08 -0.97
C ASP A 239 -5.27 18.77 -2.44
N LEU A 240 -6.30 18.64 -3.27
CA LEU A 240 -6.19 18.39 -4.71
C LEU A 240 -6.29 19.66 -5.56
N SER A 241 -6.44 20.84 -4.94
CA SER A 241 -6.71 22.10 -5.66
C SER A 241 -5.59 22.49 -6.64
N MET A 242 -4.36 22.05 -6.36
CA MET A 242 -3.17 22.31 -7.18
C MET A 242 -2.75 21.12 -8.03
N ALA A 243 -3.44 19.97 -7.95
CA ALA A 243 -3.12 18.78 -8.72
C ALA A 243 -3.78 18.83 -10.12
N ASN A 244 -3.07 18.32 -11.14
CA ASN A 244 -3.65 18.14 -12.47
C ASN A 244 -4.40 16.79 -12.54
N LEU A 245 -5.72 16.84 -12.54
CA LEU A 245 -6.62 15.68 -12.60
C LEU A 245 -7.25 15.48 -13.98
N THR A 246 -6.71 16.09 -15.05
CA THR A 246 -7.27 15.98 -16.40
C THR A 246 -7.36 14.52 -16.84
N GLY A 247 -8.57 14.03 -17.09
CA GLY A 247 -8.79 12.62 -17.49
C GLY A 247 -8.55 11.59 -16.40
N ALA A 248 -8.32 12.01 -15.14
CA ALA A 248 -8.20 11.07 -14.04
C ALA A 248 -9.53 10.35 -13.77
N ASP A 249 -9.49 9.02 -13.64
CA ASP A 249 -10.63 8.20 -13.27
C ASP A 249 -10.68 8.01 -11.77
N MET A 250 -11.66 8.63 -11.13
CA MET A 250 -11.90 8.53 -9.68
C MET A 250 -13.16 7.73 -9.36
N VAL A 251 -13.90 7.34 -10.40
CA VAL A 251 -15.17 6.61 -10.29
C VAL A 251 -15.23 5.56 -11.40
N SER A 252 -14.71 4.40 -11.14
CA SER A 252 -14.70 3.31 -12.13
C SER A 252 -16.07 2.66 -12.31
N ARG A 253 -16.36 2.33 -13.56
CA ARG A 253 -17.50 1.52 -14.03
C ARG A 253 -18.89 2.13 -13.86
N MET A 254 -19.03 3.40 -14.25
CA MET A 254 -20.37 3.98 -14.49
C MET A 254 -21.13 3.34 -15.67
N GLY A 255 -20.52 2.38 -16.38
CA GLY A 255 -21.07 1.84 -17.63
C GLY A 255 -22.44 1.14 -17.54
N ASN A 256 -22.90 0.81 -16.32
CA ASN A 256 -24.20 0.17 -16.09
C ASN A 256 -25.10 0.94 -15.09
N LEU A 257 -24.66 2.10 -14.59
CA LEU A 257 -25.47 2.93 -13.70
C LEU A 257 -25.96 4.14 -14.48
N ASP A 258 -27.17 4.02 -15.09
CA ASP A 258 -27.74 5.02 -15.98
C ASP A 258 -28.07 6.36 -15.32
N GLY A 259 -27.90 7.45 -16.07
CA GLY A 259 -28.50 8.77 -15.86
C GLY A 259 -28.29 9.34 -14.45
N GLU A 260 -29.34 9.31 -13.64
CA GLU A 260 -29.42 9.96 -12.33
C GLU A 260 -28.41 9.43 -11.29
N ILE A 261 -28.11 8.11 -11.29
CA ILE A 261 -27.14 7.50 -10.36
C ILE A 261 -25.73 7.98 -10.69
N GLY A 262 -25.40 8.05 -11.96
CA GLY A 262 -24.11 8.58 -12.43
C GLY A 262 -23.92 10.05 -12.04
N GLU A 263 -24.98 10.86 -12.06
CA GLU A 263 -24.93 12.26 -11.60
C GLU A 263 -24.70 12.36 -10.08
N ILE A 264 -25.37 11.51 -9.30
CA ILE A 264 -25.17 11.44 -7.84
C ILE A 264 -23.72 11.07 -7.50
N LEU A 265 -23.16 10.11 -8.22
CA LEU A 265 -21.77 9.68 -8.00
C LEU A 265 -20.76 10.76 -8.39
N ARG A 266 -21.00 11.47 -9.52
CA ARG A 266 -20.16 12.63 -9.90
C ARG A 266 -20.22 13.74 -8.86
N ALA A 267 -21.43 14.11 -8.41
CA ALA A 267 -21.63 15.13 -7.38
C ALA A 267 -20.95 14.72 -6.04
N HIS A 268 -21.01 13.42 -5.68
CA HIS A 268 -20.37 12.90 -4.49
C HIS A 268 -18.83 12.98 -4.59
N ARG A 269 -18.28 12.61 -5.74
CA ARG A 269 -16.85 12.78 -6.02
C ARG A 269 -16.42 14.23 -5.84
N ASP A 270 -17.15 15.18 -6.44
CA ASP A 270 -16.82 16.59 -6.35
C ASP A 270 -16.95 17.10 -4.90
N TRP A 271 -17.89 16.57 -4.13
CA TRP A 271 -18.03 16.83 -2.71
C TRP A 271 -16.82 16.32 -1.91
N MET A 272 -16.37 15.09 -2.16
CA MET A 272 -15.21 14.50 -1.51
C MET A 272 -13.93 15.29 -1.84
N LEU A 273 -13.69 15.58 -3.12
CA LEU A 273 -12.49 16.28 -3.61
C LEU A 273 -12.37 17.71 -3.11
N SER A 274 -13.53 18.37 -2.86
CA SER A 274 -13.56 19.76 -2.40
C SER A 274 -13.70 19.89 -0.88
N ASN A 275 -13.59 18.80 -0.11
CA ASN A 275 -13.88 18.79 1.32
C ASN A 275 -15.26 19.37 1.65
N GLY A 276 -16.27 19.06 0.82
CA GLY A 276 -17.65 19.49 1.02
C GLY A 276 -18.01 20.86 0.44
N VAL A 277 -17.08 21.56 -0.22
CA VAL A 277 -17.31 22.91 -0.77
C VAL A 277 -18.07 22.86 -2.10
N LYS A 278 -17.83 21.85 -2.95
CA LYS A 278 -18.49 21.63 -4.24
C LYS A 278 -19.17 20.26 -4.25
N GLY A 279 -20.14 20.08 -5.14
CA GLY A 279 -20.87 18.84 -5.27
C GLY A 279 -21.83 18.59 -4.11
N GLN A 280 -22.22 17.34 -3.93
CA GLN A 280 -23.16 16.93 -2.86
C GLN A 280 -22.82 15.51 -2.40
N ARG A 281 -23.01 15.23 -1.11
CA ARG A 281 -22.92 13.89 -0.55
C ARG A 281 -23.94 12.97 -1.24
N ALA A 282 -23.48 11.78 -1.69
CA ALA A 282 -24.35 10.83 -2.38
C ALA A 282 -25.57 10.47 -1.51
N ASN A 283 -26.73 10.57 -2.10
CA ASN A 283 -27.99 10.18 -1.47
C ASN A 283 -28.71 9.12 -2.31
N PHE A 284 -28.62 7.87 -1.85
CA PHE A 284 -29.26 6.70 -2.43
C PHE A 284 -30.40 6.18 -1.56
N ALA A 285 -30.85 6.97 -0.58
CA ALA A 285 -31.87 6.53 0.36
C ALA A 285 -33.14 6.04 -0.35
N LYS A 286 -33.64 4.86 0.07
CA LYS A 286 -34.83 4.20 -0.44
C LYS A 286 -34.84 3.86 -1.94
N ARG A 287 -33.67 3.90 -2.61
CA ARG A 287 -33.53 3.52 -4.03
C ARG A 287 -33.41 2.01 -4.18
N ASN A 288 -33.86 1.51 -5.34
CA ASN A 288 -33.58 0.14 -5.75
C ASN A 288 -32.26 0.13 -6.52
N LEU A 289 -31.24 -0.49 -5.92
CA LEU A 289 -29.89 -0.63 -6.42
C LEU A 289 -29.45 -2.09 -6.38
N SER A 290 -30.42 -3.01 -6.57
CA SER A 290 -30.17 -4.46 -6.60
C SER A 290 -29.14 -4.78 -7.68
N ASN A 291 -28.14 -5.61 -7.32
CA ASN A 291 -27.03 -6.01 -8.20
C ASN A 291 -26.18 -4.82 -8.76
N ALA A 292 -26.30 -3.62 -8.22
CA ALA A 292 -25.45 -2.50 -8.64
C ALA A 292 -23.98 -2.77 -8.31
N ASP A 293 -23.08 -2.33 -9.19
CA ASP A 293 -21.63 -2.45 -8.97
C ASP A 293 -21.06 -1.12 -8.43
N PHE A 294 -20.71 -1.12 -7.15
CA PHE A 294 -20.02 -0.06 -6.44
C PHE A 294 -18.59 -0.47 -6.05
N SER A 295 -18.06 -1.57 -6.63
CA SER A 295 -16.76 -2.10 -6.24
C SER A 295 -15.67 -1.06 -6.39
N LYS A 296 -14.78 -1.00 -5.39
CA LYS A 296 -13.64 -0.08 -5.31
C LYS A 296 -13.99 1.42 -5.34
N MET A 297 -15.26 1.81 -5.20
CA MET A 297 -15.68 3.22 -5.13
C MET A 297 -15.48 3.78 -3.73
N ASN A 298 -15.13 5.07 -3.64
CA ASN A 298 -15.17 5.80 -2.37
C ASN A 298 -16.56 6.43 -2.19
N LEU A 299 -17.35 5.83 -1.30
CA LEU A 299 -18.68 6.25 -0.92
C LEU A 299 -18.76 6.62 0.57
N SER A 300 -17.64 7.16 1.09
CA SER A 300 -17.55 7.61 2.49
C SER A 300 -18.66 8.62 2.79
N ALA A 301 -19.31 8.44 3.93
CA ALA A 301 -20.45 9.25 4.38
C ALA A 301 -21.68 9.21 3.45
N ALA A 302 -21.73 8.38 2.41
CA ALA A 302 -22.92 8.27 1.56
C ALA A 302 -24.16 7.81 2.35
N ASN A 303 -25.34 8.23 1.90
CA ASN A 303 -26.61 7.86 2.49
C ASN A 303 -27.31 6.79 1.65
N PHE A 304 -27.36 5.55 2.16
CA PHE A 304 -28.07 4.41 1.57
C PHE A 304 -29.31 4.00 2.39
N ARG A 305 -29.71 4.79 3.41
CA ARG A 305 -30.74 4.38 4.35
C ARG A 305 -32.02 3.88 3.70
N GLY A 306 -32.40 2.63 4.00
CA GLY A 306 -33.58 1.97 3.45
C GLY A 306 -33.48 1.62 1.96
N ALA A 307 -32.31 1.68 1.35
CA ALA A 307 -32.11 1.23 -0.03
C ALA A 307 -32.21 -0.29 -0.17
N VAL A 308 -32.58 -0.76 -1.37
CA VAL A 308 -32.55 -2.17 -1.75
C VAL A 308 -31.25 -2.44 -2.49
N LEU A 309 -30.34 -3.19 -1.88
CA LEU A 309 -28.98 -3.46 -2.30
C LEU A 309 -28.66 -4.95 -2.38
N ASN A 310 -29.70 -5.80 -2.50
CA ASN A 310 -29.50 -7.24 -2.58
C ASN A 310 -28.64 -7.61 -3.78
N GLY A 311 -27.60 -8.44 -3.53
CA GLY A 311 -26.63 -8.83 -4.54
C GLY A 311 -25.71 -7.71 -5.04
N ALA A 312 -25.76 -6.50 -4.47
CA ALA A 312 -24.88 -5.41 -4.87
C ALA A 312 -23.40 -5.73 -4.57
N ASN A 313 -22.52 -5.26 -5.43
CA ASN A 313 -21.06 -5.46 -5.32
C ASN A 313 -20.40 -4.21 -4.70
N PHE A 314 -19.90 -4.36 -3.47
CA PHE A 314 -19.11 -3.37 -2.73
C PHE A 314 -17.70 -3.87 -2.45
N ASN A 315 -17.20 -4.86 -3.18
CA ASN A 315 -15.85 -5.41 -2.95
C ASN A 315 -14.79 -4.31 -3.01
N GLY A 316 -13.99 -4.17 -1.93
CA GLY A 316 -12.98 -3.13 -1.81
C GLY A 316 -13.51 -1.69 -1.84
N CYS A 317 -14.81 -1.48 -1.64
CA CYS A 317 -15.45 -0.15 -1.56
C CYS A 317 -15.09 0.53 -0.24
N VAL A 318 -14.98 1.86 -0.23
CA VAL A 318 -14.85 2.64 0.99
C VAL A 318 -16.21 3.21 1.36
N LEU A 319 -16.76 2.74 2.46
CA LEU A 319 -18.06 3.11 3.04
C LEU A 319 -17.90 3.75 4.43
N ALA A 320 -16.71 4.28 4.75
CA ALA A 320 -16.47 4.88 6.05
C ALA A 320 -17.53 5.94 6.39
N MET A 321 -18.14 5.85 7.58
CA MET A 321 -19.23 6.74 8.03
C MET A 321 -20.49 6.72 7.16
N ALA A 322 -20.66 5.79 6.22
CA ALA A 322 -21.89 5.67 5.41
C ALA A 322 -23.09 5.24 6.27
N ASP A 323 -24.28 5.73 5.93
CA ASP A 323 -25.53 5.28 6.54
C ASP A 323 -26.22 4.20 5.66
N LEU A 324 -26.11 2.95 6.09
CA LEU A 324 -26.75 1.78 5.49
C LEU A 324 -27.85 1.21 6.42
N GLY A 325 -28.38 2.04 7.32
CA GLY A 325 -29.47 1.62 8.20
C GLY A 325 -30.72 1.21 7.43
N LEU A 326 -31.42 0.18 7.90
CA LEU A 326 -32.65 -0.35 7.30
C LEU A 326 -32.49 -0.84 5.85
N THR A 327 -31.29 -1.08 5.33
CA THR A 327 -31.05 -1.54 3.96
C THR A 327 -31.33 -3.05 3.81
N ASP A 328 -31.65 -3.44 2.59
CA ASP A 328 -31.65 -4.86 2.18
C ASP A 328 -30.34 -5.17 1.44
N LEU A 329 -29.38 -5.76 2.13
CA LEU A 329 -28.06 -6.14 1.64
C LEU A 329 -27.90 -7.68 1.51
N ARG A 330 -29.00 -8.41 1.34
CA ARG A 330 -28.95 -9.87 1.21
C ARG A 330 -28.05 -10.30 0.04
N GLY A 331 -27.07 -11.16 0.31
CA GLY A 331 -26.12 -11.65 -0.68
C GLY A 331 -25.21 -10.55 -1.26
N ALA A 332 -25.11 -9.37 -0.65
CA ALA A 332 -24.19 -8.32 -1.08
C ALA A 332 -22.73 -8.79 -0.91
N GLN A 333 -21.89 -8.41 -1.86
CA GLN A 333 -20.46 -8.69 -1.86
C GLN A 333 -19.71 -7.48 -1.29
N MET A 334 -19.09 -7.63 -0.12
CA MET A 334 -18.40 -6.55 0.61
C MET A 334 -17.00 -6.98 1.02
N ALA A 335 -16.40 -7.96 0.33
CA ALA A 335 -15.08 -8.46 0.66
C ALA A 335 -14.03 -7.36 0.57
N GLY A 336 -13.22 -7.20 1.64
CA GLY A 336 -12.19 -6.16 1.74
C GLY A 336 -12.72 -4.73 1.77
N ALA A 337 -14.03 -4.50 1.98
CA ALA A 337 -14.58 -3.16 2.10
C ALA A 337 -14.14 -2.47 3.39
N ASP A 338 -13.85 -1.17 3.31
CA ASP A 338 -13.66 -0.31 4.49
C ASP A 338 -15.01 0.27 4.93
N ILE A 339 -15.54 -0.26 6.03
CA ILE A 339 -16.83 0.11 6.59
C ILE A 339 -16.71 0.76 7.99
N ARG A 340 -15.53 1.28 8.33
CA ARG A 340 -15.27 1.89 9.63
C ARG A 340 -16.23 3.03 9.94
N GLY A 341 -16.85 3.00 11.10
CA GLY A 341 -17.81 4.00 11.55
C GLY A 341 -19.12 4.01 10.74
N ALA A 342 -19.34 3.07 9.83
CA ALA A 342 -20.61 2.96 9.09
C ALA A 342 -21.76 2.48 10.00
N CYS A 343 -22.98 2.87 9.65
CA CYS A 343 -24.19 2.48 10.35
C CYS A 343 -24.99 1.46 9.51
N PHE A 344 -25.12 0.23 10.01
CA PHE A 344 -25.95 -0.84 9.45
C PHE A 344 -27.19 -1.14 10.31
N GLU A 345 -27.54 -0.26 11.22
CA GLU A 345 -28.60 -0.52 12.19
C GLU A 345 -29.89 -1.04 11.52
N ARG A 346 -30.34 -2.22 11.96
CA ARG A 346 -31.55 -2.92 11.45
C ARG A 346 -31.50 -3.27 9.96
N ALA A 347 -30.31 -3.34 9.35
CA ALA A 347 -30.17 -3.84 7.99
C ALA A 347 -30.37 -5.37 7.91
N THR A 348 -30.70 -5.87 6.72
CA THR A 348 -30.77 -7.30 6.42
C THR A 348 -29.59 -7.69 5.54
N MET A 349 -28.65 -8.47 6.07
CA MET A 349 -27.39 -8.84 5.45
C MET A 349 -27.18 -10.37 5.38
N ASN A 350 -28.28 -11.11 5.37
CA ASN A 350 -28.18 -12.57 5.26
C ASN A 350 -27.42 -12.96 3.99
N LEU A 351 -26.51 -13.95 4.10
CA LEU A 351 -25.67 -14.41 2.99
C LEU A 351 -24.71 -13.36 2.42
N ALA A 352 -24.53 -12.21 3.07
CA ALA A 352 -23.55 -11.20 2.62
C ALA A 352 -22.13 -11.71 2.87
N ASP A 353 -21.19 -11.35 1.98
CA ASP A 353 -19.77 -11.65 2.11
C ASP A 353 -18.99 -10.39 2.56
N LEU A 354 -18.51 -10.40 3.81
CA LEU A 354 -17.67 -9.39 4.43
C LEU A 354 -16.25 -9.92 4.71
N THR A 355 -15.80 -10.92 3.98
CA THR A 355 -14.45 -11.50 4.16
C THR A 355 -13.39 -10.40 4.08
N ASN A 356 -12.49 -10.34 5.08
CA ASN A 356 -11.43 -9.32 5.21
C ASN A 356 -11.95 -7.87 5.25
N ALA A 357 -13.22 -7.63 5.54
CA ALA A 357 -13.74 -6.27 5.69
C ALA A 357 -13.09 -5.57 6.89
N VAL A 358 -12.87 -4.25 6.76
CA VAL A 358 -12.31 -3.41 7.82
C VAL A 358 -13.45 -2.63 8.47
N ALA A 359 -13.88 -3.06 9.66
CA ALA A 359 -14.97 -2.45 10.42
C ALA A 359 -14.52 -1.93 11.81
N GLY A 360 -13.24 -1.99 12.12
CA GLY A 360 -12.72 -1.46 13.38
C GLY A 360 -13.12 0.02 13.60
N PRO A 361 -12.93 0.55 14.80
CA PRO A 361 -13.38 1.92 15.10
C PRO A 361 -12.65 2.96 14.25
N LEU A 362 -13.38 3.98 13.82
CA LEU A 362 -12.81 5.13 13.12
C LEU A 362 -12.36 6.17 14.16
N GLU A 363 -11.06 6.46 14.19
CA GLU A 363 -10.51 7.48 15.07
C GLU A 363 -10.71 8.88 14.46
N LEU A 364 -11.43 9.74 15.19
CA LEU A 364 -11.65 11.12 14.78
C LEU A 364 -10.52 12.04 15.27
N ARG A 365 -10.31 13.16 14.58
CA ARG A 365 -9.30 14.18 14.97
C ARG A 365 -9.49 14.71 16.40
N SER A 366 -10.69 14.61 16.95
CA SER A 366 -11.01 14.96 18.34
C SER A 366 -10.48 13.96 19.37
N GLY A 367 -9.90 12.83 18.93
CA GLY A 367 -9.55 11.69 19.80
C GLY A 367 -10.74 10.82 20.18
N GLN A 368 -11.94 11.10 19.63
CA GLN A 368 -13.10 10.23 19.79
C GLN A 368 -13.03 9.06 18.81
N SER A 369 -13.37 7.88 19.31
CA SER A 369 -13.48 6.65 18.50
C SER A 369 -14.94 6.45 18.08
N TRP A 370 -15.19 6.25 16.78
CA TRP A 370 -16.52 6.03 16.23
C TRP A 370 -16.64 4.56 15.79
N PRO A 371 -17.39 3.72 16.51
CA PRO A 371 -17.54 2.31 16.20
C PRO A 371 -18.45 2.09 15.00
N THR A 372 -18.20 1.02 14.24
CA THR A 372 -19.16 0.53 13.26
C THR A 372 -20.37 -0.06 13.96
N ASN A 373 -21.57 0.33 13.53
CA ASN A 373 -22.82 -0.02 14.18
C ASN A 373 -23.58 -1.09 13.39
N PHE A 374 -23.61 -2.34 13.92
CA PHE A 374 -24.41 -3.46 13.43
C PHE A 374 -25.59 -3.80 14.37
N LYS A 375 -26.06 -2.85 15.16
CA LYS A 375 -27.14 -3.10 16.11
C LYS A 375 -28.40 -3.61 15.42
N ALA A 376 -28.98 -4.71 15.94
CA ALA A 376 -30.19 -5.36 15.44
C ALA A 376 -30.13 -5.77 13.95
N VAL A 377 -28.93 -6.02 13.41
CA VAL A 377 -28.73 -6.50 12.03
C VAL A 377 -29.04 -7.98 11.91
N ARG A 378 -29.55 -8.39 10.76
CA ARG A 378 -29.72 -9.82 10.40
C ARG A 378 -28.55 -10.24 9.54
N LEU A 379 -27.66 -11.09 10.06
CA LEU A 379 -26.46 -11.62 9.41
C LEU A 379 -26.52 -13.14 9.23
N GLY A 380 -27.70 -13.70 9.12
CA GLY A 380 -27.88 -15.17 8.97
C GLY A 380 -27.05 -15.72 7.81
N ALA A 381 -26.20 -16.71 8.08
CA ALA A 381 -25.27 -17.33 7.12
C ALA A 381 -24.37 -16.33 6.37
N ALA A 382 -24.11 -15.15 6.91
CA ALA A 382 -23.13 -14.20 6.37
C ALA A 382 -21.70 -14.68 6.62
N ILE A 383 -20.76 -14.24 5.77
CA ILE A 383 -19.34 -14.59 5.86
C ILE A 383 -18.54 -13.35 6.31
N LEU A 384 -17.95 -13.42 7.52
CA LEU A 384 -17.13 -12.34 8.11
C LEU A 384 -15.71 -12.86 8.43
N ASN A 385 -15.23 -13.86 7.69
CA ASN A 385 -13.95 -14.49 7.96
C ASN A 385 -12.81 -13.48 7.85
N SER A 386 -11.90 -13.51 8.83
CA SER A 386 -10.71 -12.61 8.88
C SER A 386 -11.06 -11.11 8.86
N ALA A 387 -12.32 -10.73 9.14
CA ALA A 387 -12.70 -9.33 9.22
C ALA A 387 -12.17 -8.66 10.50
N ASP A 388 -11.79 -7.39 10.40
CA ASP A 388 -11.49 -6.55 11.57
C ASP A 388 -12.80 -5.97 12.12
N LEU A 389 -13.31 -6.57 13.18
CA LEU A 389 -14.57 -6.21 13.84
C LEU A 389 -14.36 -5.62 15.24
N ARG A 390 -13.15 -5.12 15.52
CA ARG A 390 -12.80 -4.56 16.84
C ARG A 390 -13.77 -3.46 17.25
N GLY A 391 -14.27 -3.55 18.47
CA GLY A 391 -15.14 -2.52 19.05
C GLY A 391 -16.47 -2.30 18.33
N CYS A 392 -16.84 -3.15 17.35
CA CYS A 392 -18.14 -3.06 16.66
C CYS A 392 -19.30 -3.28 17.61
N ASN A 393 -20.42 -2.63 17.33
CA ASN A 393 -21.67 -2.84 18.04
C ASN A 393 -22.57 -3.83 17.30
N PHE A 394 -22.66 -5.08 17.80
CA PHE A 394 -23.58 -6.12 17.30
C PHE A 394 -24.77 -6.37 18.23
N ALA A 395 -25.02 -5.51 19.21
CA ALA A 395 -26.09 -5.71 20.17
C ALA A 395 -27.43 -6.02 19.46
N GLU A 396 -28.18 -6.99 19.97
CA GLU A 396 -29.50 -7.41 19.48
C GLU A 396 -29.47 -8.01 18.04
N SER A 397 -28.31 -8.33 17.46
CA SER A 397 -28.21 -8.88 16.09
C SER A 397 -28.51 -10.38 16.03
N ASP A 398 -28.85 -10.85 14.84
CA ASP A 398 -28.99 -12.28 14.51
C ASP A 398 -27.80 -12.73 13.67
N LEU A 399 -26.91 -13.52 14.26
CA LEU A 399 -25.70 -14.11 13.69
C LEU A 399 -25.85 -15.59 13.38
N THR A 400 -27.11 -16.10 13.32
CA THR A 400 -27.38 -17.53 13.08
C THR A 400 -26.64 -18.05 11.87
N GLN A 401 -25.80 -19.08 12.04
CA GLN A 401 -24.97 -19.72 11.01
C GLN A 401 -23.93 -18.74 10.35
N ALA A 402 -23.69 -17.58 10.92
CA ALA A 402 -22.64 -16.70 10.40
C ALA A 402 -21.25 -17.32 10.60
N SER A 403 -20.35 -17.10 9.63
CA SER A 403 -18.96 -17.54 9.72
C SER A 403 -18.07 -16.33 10.07
N MET A 404 -17.44 -16.36 11.23
CA MET A 404 -16.52 -15.34 11.75
C MET A 404 -15.13 -15.93 12.04
N ALA A 405 -14.76 -17.01 11.31
CA ALA A 405 -13.49 -17.68 11.52
C ALA A 405 -12.30 -16.72 11.33
N ASN A 406 -11.37 -16.71 12.30
CA ASN A 406 -10.22 -15.82 12.34
C ASN A 406 -10.55 -14.31 12.35
N ALA A 407 -11.79 -13.90 12.63
CA ALA A 407 -12.16 -12.50 12.77
C ALA A 407 -11.63 -11.90 14.08
N ASN A 408 -11.39 -10.58 14.09
CA ASN A 408 -11.02 -9.87 15.31
C ASN A 408 -12.23 -9.14 15.89
N LEU A 409 -12.81 -9.70 16.94
CA LEU A 409 -13.95 -9.14 17.69
C LEU A 409 -13.53 -8.47 19.02
N SER A 410 -12.22 -8.17 19.19
CA SER A 410 -11.76 -7.64 20.48
C SER A 410 -12.49 -6.34 20.85
N GLY A 411 -13.06 -6.32 22.07
CA GLY A 411 -13.84 -5.20 22.57
C GLY A 411 -15.21 -4.98 21.92
N ALA A 412 -15.69 -5.90 21.05
CA ALA A 412 -17.00 -5.78 20.43
C ALA A 412 -18.14 -5.92 21.44
N ASP A 413 -19.23 -5.19 21.23
CA ASP A 413 -20.49 -5.37 21.97
C ASP A 413 -21.39 -6.38 21.23
N VAL A 414 -21.52 -7.58 21.81
CA VAL A 414 -22.26 -8.72 21.24
C VAL A 414 -23.42 -9.11 22.18
N LYS A 415 -23.94 -8.13 22.97
CA LYS A 415 -25.03 -8.35 23.89
C LYS A 415 -26.33 -8.73 23.20
N ASP A 416 -27.05 -9.61 23.83
CA ASP A 416 -28.40 -10.02 23.42
C ASP A 416 -28.47 -10.52 21.97
N THR A 417 -27.34 -10.98 21.39
CA THR A 417 -27.27 -11.56 20.03
C THR A 417 -27.81 -12.99 20.00
N ILE A 418 -28.28 -13.42 18.82
CA ILE A 418 -28.56 -14.81 18.53
C ILE A 418 -27.37 -15.38 17.78
N MET A 419 -26.71 -16.42 18.36
CA MET A 419 -25.45 -16.97 17.82
C MET A 419 -25.59 -18.48 17.51
N THR A 420 -26.77 -18.91 17.19
CA THR A 420 -27.04 -20.32 16.86
C THR A 420 -26.18 -20.79 15.69
N MET A 421 -25.31 -21.79 15.91
CA MET A 421 -24.37 -22.33 14.91
C MET A 421 -23.39 -21.27 14.32
N THR A 422 -23.11 -20.20 15.03
CA THR A 422 -22.10 -19.22 14.60
C THR A 422 -20.69 -19.81 14.71
N ASP A 423 -19.88 -19.71 13.66
CA ASP A 423 -18.49 -20.19 13.65
C ASP A 423 -17.51 -19.12 14.12
N LEU A 424 -16.95 -19.28 15.30
CA LEU A 424 -15.96 -18.40 15.92
C LEU A 424 -14.55 -19.00 15.96
N ARG A 425 -14.26 -20.06 15.21
CA ARG A 425 -12.95 -20.73 15.25
C ARG A 425 -11.80 -19.76 14.91
N GLY A 426 -10.83 -19.68 15.82
CA GLY A 426 -9.68 -18.78 15.68
C GLY A 426 -10.01 -17.29 15.79
N ALA A 427 -11.23 -16.91 16.15
CA ALA A 427 -11.59 -15.50 16.35
C ALA A 427 -10.96 -14.93 17.64
N ASP A 428 -10.48 -13.70 17.58
CA ASP A 428 -10.08 -12.94 18.77
C ASP A 428 -11.31 -12.29 19.41
N ILE A 429 -11.74 -12.82 20.56
CA ILE A 429 -12.89 -12.35 21.34
C ILE A 429 -12.47 -11.60 22.62
N THR A 430 -11.21 -11.19 22.71
CA THR A 430 -10.66 -10.50 23.90
C THR A 430 -11.49 -9.28 24.26
N LYS A 431 -11.99 -9.21 25.49
CA LYS A 431 -12.84 -8.11 26.01
C LYS A 431 -14.17 -7.92 25.25
N ALA A 432 -14.60 -8.83 24.40
CA ALA A 432 -15.93 -8.78 23.81
C ALA A 432 -17.01 -9.04 24.87
N ASP A 433 -18.14 -8.35 24.77
CA ASP A 433 -19.23 -8.43 25.74
C ASP A 433 -20.38 -9.29 25.21
N PHE A 434 -20.47 -10.54 25.65
CA PHE A 434 -21.47 -11.53 25.22
C PHE A 434 -22.65 -11.65 26.21
N ARG A 435 -22.88 -10.71 27.11
CA ARG A 435 -23.98 -10.79 28.06
C ARG A 435 -25.33 -10.90 27.34
N GLY A 436 -26.14 -11.86 27.71
CA GLY A 436 -27.42 -12.10 27.06
C GLY A 436 -27.39 -12.80 25.70
N ALA A 437 -26.20 -13.10 25.17
CA ALA A 437 -26.06 -13.84 23.90
C ALA A 437 -26.67 -15.27 24.03
N LYS A 438 -27.45 -15.67 23.02
CA LYS A 438 -28.15 -16.99 23.00
C LYS A 438 -27.38 -17.95 22.11
N ASP A 439 -27.38 -19.22 22.51
CA ASP A 439 -26.79 -20.34 21.76
C ASP A 439 -25.30 -20.15 21.43
N LEU A 440 -24.59 -19.40 22.25
CA LEU A 440 -23.16 -19.13 22.09
C LEU A 440 -22.34 -20.40 22.28
N GLN A 441 -21.57 -20.78 21.28
CA GLN A 441 -20.52 -21.79 21.38
C GLN A 441 -19.17 -21.10 21.27
N LEU A 442 -18.44 -21.00 22.38
CA LEU A 442 -17.08 -20.43 22.38
C LEU A 442 -16.12 -21.45 21.76
N PRO A 443 -15.09 -20.98 21.02
CA PRO A 443 -14.10 -21.82 20.33
C PRO A 443 -13.20 -22.60 21.28
#